data_feb381ae9995aaf64acffdf8be4862eb
#
_entry.id   feb381ae9995aaf64acffdf8be4862eb
#
_cell.length_a   1.000
_cell.length_b   1.000
_cell.length_c   1.000
_cell.angle_alpha   90.00
_cell.angle_beta   90.00
_cell.angle_gamma   90.00
#
_symmetry.space_group_name_H-M   'P 1'
#
loop_
_entity.id
_entity.type
_entity.pdbx_description
1 polymer ?
#
loop_
_entity_poly.entity_id
_entity_poly.type
_entity_poly.pdbx_seq_one_letter_code
_entity_poly.pdbx_strand_id
1 'polypeptide(L)'
;MTTSENAVPDSKLEHVIAERFIICRMKGGEMRVVRLQIGLPLPIDGNPEKWECEVALAGLYPGMPRVPGVDSMQCINLAIGLIRQAMEKFMEDGGQIFWRDGSGPLGLMDLFS
;
A
#
# COMPACT_ATOMS: atom_id res chain seq x y z
N MET A 1 -23.65 -14.61 -7.30
CA MET A 1 -23.55 -13.20 -6.91
C MET A 1 -22.13 -12.84 -6.48
N THR A 2 -21.66 -11.77 -7.00
CA THR A 2 -20.32 -11.31 -6.67
C THR A 2 -20.33 -10.59 -5.33
N THR A 3 -19.37 -10.89 -4.47
CA THR A 3 -19.20 -10.16 -3.21
C THR A 3 -18.07 -9.17 -3.36
N SER A 4 -18.10 -8.10 -2.58
CA SER A 4 -17.03 -7.12 -2.57
C SER A 4 -15.70 -7.72 -2.11
N GLU A 5 -15.75 -8.84 -1.38
CA GLU A 5 -14.57 -9.55 -0.88
C GLU A 5 -13.62 -10.01 -1.99
N ASN A 6 -14.19 -10.39 -3.14
CA ASN A 6 -13.43 -10.93 -4.27
C ASN A 6 -13.08 -9.86 -5.31
N ALA A 7 -13.59 -8.66 -5.13
CA ALA A 7 -13.33 -7.58 -6.08
C ALA A 7 -11.89 -7.09 -5.93
N VAL A 8 -11.19 -6.99 -7.06
CA VAL A 8 -9.84 -6.43 -7.08
C VAL A 8 -9.98 -4.91 -7.25
N PRO A 9 -9.43 -4.11 -6.33
CA PRO A 9 -9.55 -2.67 -6.46
C PRO A 9 -8.75 -2.15 -7.66
N ASP A 10 -9.26 -1.08 -8.26
CA ASP A 10 -8.58 -0.41 -9.36
C ASP A 10 -7.30 0.24 -8.86
N SER A 11 -6.36 0.47 -9.79
CA SER A 11 -5.17 1.23 -9.49
C SER A 11 -5.56 2.67 -9.12
N LYS A 12 -4.97 3.18 -8.06
CA LYS A 12 -5.16 4.56 -7.63
C LYS A 12 -4.08 5.49 -8.21
N LEU A 13 -3.02 4.93 -8.75
CA LEU A 13 -1.87 5.68 -9.24
C LEU A 13 -1.74 5.52 -10.73
N GLU A 14 -1.27 6.57 -11.39
CA GLU A 14 -1.06 6.58 -12.84
C GLU A 14 0.21 5.81 -13.22
N HIS A 15 1.28 5.99 -12.47
CA HIS A 15 2.57 5.37 -12.74
C HIS A 15 3.04 4.55 -11.55
N VAL A 16 2.75 3.25 -11.59
CA VAL A 16 3.10 2.33 -10.50
C VAL A 16 4.44 1.69 -10.80
N ILE A 17 5.37 1.75 -9.85
CA ILE A 17 6.67 1.08 -9.98
C ILE A 17 6.73 -0.24 -9.21
N ALA A 18 5.88 -0.40 -8.20
CA ALA A 18 5.83 -1.63 -7.42
C ALA A 18 4.45 -1.78 -6.81
N GLU A 19 3.99 -3.02 -6.74
CA GLU A 19 2.71 -3.29 -6.09
C GLU A 19 2.65 -4.70 -5.57
N ARG A 20 1.81 -4.90 -4.59
CA ARG A 20 1.50 -6.22 -4.04
C ARG A 20 0.02 -6.29 -3.73
N PHE A 21 -0.61 -7.41 -4.08
CA PHE A 21 -1.98 -7.67 -3.70
C PHE A 21 -1.97 -8.56 -2.46
N ILE A 22 -2.77 -8.20 -1.46
CA ILE A 22 -2.93 -8.98 -0.25
C ILE A 22 -4.41 -9.10 0.07
N ILE A 23 -4.75 -9.97 1.00
CA ILE A 23 -6.10 -10.05 1.54
C ILE A 23 -6.08 -9.42 2.93
N CYS A 24 -7.01 -8.52 3.17
CA CYS A 24 -7.19 -7.92 4.49
C CYS A 24 -8.50 -8.43 5.08
N ARG A 25 -8.44 -8.93 6.30
CA ARG A 25 -9.62 -9.25 7.07
C ARG A 25 -9.88 -8.09 8.01
N MET A 26 -11.02 -7.45 7.82
CA MET A 26 -11.41 -6.31 8.64
C MET A 26 -11.79 -6.77 10.03
N LYS A 27 -11.75 -5.86 11.00
CA LYS A 27 -12.11 -6.15 12.40
C LYS A 27 -13.48 -6.83 12.52
N GLY A 28 -14.42 -6.43 11.68
CA GLY A 28 -15.77 -7.03 11.66
C GLY A 28 -15.85 -8.36 10.91
N GLY A 29 -14.74 -8.87 10.37
CA GLY A 29 -14.70 -10.16 9.68
C GLY A 29 -14.78 -10.10 8.17
N GLU A 30 -15.10 -8.93 7.60
CA GLU A 30 -15.15 -8.76 6.16
C GLU A 30 -13.76 -8.96 5.57
N MET A 31 -13.69 -9.67 4.45
CA MET A 31 -12.43 -9.89 3.73
C MET A 31 -12.40 -9.00 2.48
N ARG A 32 -11.26 -8.40 2.21
CA ARG A 32 -11.07 -7.55 1.03
C ARG A 32 -9.73 -7.84 0.38
N VAL A 33 -9.70 -7.75 -0.95
CA VAL A 33 -8.43 -7.68 -1.67
C VAL A 33 -7.95 -6.23 -1.57
N VAL A 34 -6.70 -6.06 -1.16
CA VAL A 34 -6.08 -4.73 -1.04
C VAL A 34 -4.86 -4.68 -1.94
N ARG A 35 -4.72 -3.55 -2.62
CA ARG A 35 -3.66 -3.32 -3.57
C ARG A 35 -2.70 -2.28 -3.00
N LEU A 36 -1.52 -2.73 -2.60
CA LEU A 36 -0.46 -1.85 -2.09
C LEU A 36 0.33 -1.35 -3.28
N GLN A 37 0.45 -0.03 -3.44
CA GLN A 37 1.11 0.55 -4.60
C GLN A 37 2.11 1.63 -4.20
N ILE A 38 3.23 1.64 -4.91
CA ILE A 38 4.23 2.72 -4.82
C ILE A 38 4.36 3.31 -6.21
N GLY A 39 4.18 4.61 -6.31
CA GLY A 39 4.26 5.33 -7.56
C GLY A 39 5.67 5.74 -7.92
N LEU A 40 5.85 6.16 -9.17
CA LEU A 40 7.13 6.65 -9.68
C LEU A 40 7.54 7.94 -8.95
N PRO A 41 8.70 7.97 -8.29
CA PRO A 41 9.20 9.21 -7.71
C PRO A 41 9.54 10.21 -8.82
N LEU A 42 9.14 11.46 -8.61
CA LEU A 42 9.37 12.52 -9.59
C LEU A 42 9.88 13.77 -8.87
N PRO A 43 10.77 14.55 -9.52
CA PRO A 43 11.18 15.82 -8.95
C PRO A 43 10.01 16.80 -8.96
N ILE A 44 9.90 17.59 -7.90
CA ILE A 44 8.85 18.62 -7.78
C ILE A 44 9.32 19.84 -8.56
N ASP A 45 8.49 20.29 -9.51
CA ASP A 45 8.78 21.48 -10.32
C ASP A 45 10.17 21.45 -10.97
N GLY A 46 10.63 20.23 -11.33
CA GLY A 46 11.93 20.06 -11.96
C GLY A 46 13.12 20.27 -11.02
N ASN A 47 12.89 20.43 -9.72
CA ASN A 47 13.95 20.65 -8.76
C ASN A 47 14.64 19.31 -8.41
N PRO A 48 15.95 19.15 -8.73
CA PRO A 48 16.62 17.85 -8.50
C PRO A 48 16.85 17.51 -7.04
N GLU A 49 16.55 18.42 -6.11
CA GLU A 49 16.71 18.19 -4.67
C GLU A 49 15.39 18.04 -3.92
N LYS A 50 14.27 18.14 -4.65
CA LYS A 50 12.94 17.98 -4.05
C LYS A 50 12.13 17.00 -4.88
N TRP A 51 11.90 15.84 -4.31
CA TRP A 51 11.17 14.75 -4.98
C TRP A 51 9.94 14.37 -4.17
N GLU A 52 9.00 13.73 -4.82
CA GLU A 52 7.87 13.11 -4.14
C GLU A 52 7.43 11.87 -4.88
N CYS A 53 6.78 10.96 -4.17
CA CYS A 53 6.10 9.84 -4.81
C CYS A 53 4.75 9.60 -4.15
N GLU A 54 3.86 9.00 -4.89
CA GLU A 54 2.55 8.65 -4.40
C GLU A 54 2.56 7.23 -3.89
N VAL A 55 1.73 6.97 -2.87
CA VAL A 55 1.47 5.62 -2.39
C VAL A 55 -0.03 5.43 -2.35
N ALA A 56 -0.48 4.19 -2.44
CA ALA A 56 -1.89 3.88 -2.32
C ALA A 56 -2.08 2.53 -1.64
N LEU A 57 -3.15 2.46 -0.85
CA LEU A 57 -3.62 1.22 -0.24
C LEU A 57 -5.05 1.04 -0.73
N ALA A 58 -5.17 0.73 -2.04
CA ALA A 58 -6.46 0.65 -2.70
C ALA A 58 -7.29 -0.48 -2.12
N GLY A 59 -8.52 -0.17 -1.75
CA GLY A 59 -9.42 -1.11 -1.09
C GLY A 59 -9.40 -1.00 0.44
N LEU A 60 -8.44 -0.26 1.01
CA LEU A 60 -8.33 -0.13 2.47
C LEU A 60 -8.45 1.34 2.91
N TYR A 61 -7.67 2.23 2.32
CA TYR A 61 -7.72 3.66 2.62
C TYR A 61 -7.98 4.46 1.36
N PRO A 62 -8.91 5.44 1.41
CA PRO A 62 -9.27 6.20 0.21
C PRO A 62 -8.19 7.16 -0.27
N GLY A 63 -7.28 7.56 0.60
CA GLY A 63 -6.20 8.46 0.23
C GLY A 63 -5.02 8.31 1.15
N MET A 64 -3.85 8.58 0.61
CA MET A 64 -2.59 8.55 1.36
C MET A 64 -1.83 9.83 1.02
N PRO A 65 -1.02 10.34 1.97
CA PRO A 65 -0.23 11.53 1.69
C PRO A 65 0.86 11.22 0.66
N ARG A 66 1.29 12.24 -0.06
CA ARG A 66 2.47 12.13 -0.92
C ARG A 66 3.72 12.08 -0.04
N VAL A 67 4.72 11.37 -0.49
CA VAL A 67 5.93 11.13 0.29
C VAL A 67 7.05 11.98 -0.29
N PRO A 68 7.54 12.98 0.46
CA PRO A 68 8.65 13.81 -0.01
C PRO A 68 10.00 13.16 0.24
N GLY A 69 10.98 13.56 -0.54
CA GLY A 69 12.35 13.11 -0.36
C GLY A 69 13.33 14.03 -1.07
N VAL A 70 14.60 13.90 -0.76
CA VAL A 70 15.67 14.67 -1.43
C VAL A 70 16.10 14.03 -2.74
N ASP A 71 15.72 12.77 -2.95
CA ASP A 71 15.96 12.03 -4.20
C ASP A 71 14.96 10.88 -4.30
N SER A 72 15.01 10.14 -5.39
CA SER A 72 14.08 9.05 -5.64
C SER A 72 14.24 7.91 -4.63
N MET A 73 15.45 7.62 -4.19
CA MET A 73 15.71 6.53 -3.25
C MET A 73 15.09 6.83 -1.89
N GLN A 74 15.24 8.06 -1.40
CA GLN A 74 14.64 8.45 -0.13
C GLN A 74 13.12 8.39 -0.21
N CYS A 75 12.53 8.84 -1.33
CA CYS A 75 11.08 8.75 -1.53
C CYS A 75 10.60 7.31 -1.41
N ILE A 76 11.25 6.37 -2.09
CA ILE A 76 10.86 4.96 -2.05
C ILE A 76 11.00 4.39 -0.65
N ASN A 77 12.11 4.69 0.02
CA ASN A 77 12.35 4.19 1.37
C ASN A 77 11.28 4.70 2.35
N LEU A 78 10.94 5.98 2.27
CA LEU A 78 9.91 6.57 3.12
C LEU A 78 8.52 6.06 2.75
N ALA A 79 8.27 5.81 1.47
CA ALA A 79 6.99 5.23 1.02
C ALA A 79 6.78 3.84 1.62
N ILE A 80 7.80 3.01 1.62
CA ILE A 80 7.76 1.68 2.25
C ILE A 80 7.44 1.82 3.73
N GLY A 81 8.10 2.76 4.41
CA GLY A 81 7.85 3.02 5.84
C GLY A 81 6.42 3.47 6.12
N LEU A 82 5.88 4.32 5.25
CA LEU A 82 4.51 4.81 5.40
C LEU A 82 3.50 3.67 5.24
N ILE A 83 3.68 2.83 4.24
CA ILE A 83 2.80 1.67 4.03
C ILE A 83 2.90 0.73 5.24
N ARG A 84 4.12 0.48 5.71
CA ARG A 84 4.33 -0.39 6.89
C ARG A 84 3.60 0.16 8.11
N GLN A 85 3.71 1.46 8.37
CA GLN A 85 3.02 2.09 9.49
C GLN A 85 1.50 1.97 9.38
N ALA A 86 0.96 2.19 8.18
CA ALA A 86 -0.47 2.09 7.95
C ALA A 86 -0.96 0.66 8.20
N MET A 87 -0.22 -0.33 7.74
CA MET A 87 -0.60 -1.73 7.92
C MET A 87 -0.44 -2.17 9.37
N GLU A 88 0.59 -1.67 10.06
CA GLU A 88 0.76 -1.94 11.49
C GLU A 88 -0.43 -1.39 12.28
N LYS A 89 -0.85 -0.16 11.99
CA LYS A 89 -2.02 0.44 12.61
C LYS A 89 -3.29 -0.36 12.34
N PHE A 90 -3.47 -0.80 11.11
CA PHE A 90 -4.60 -1.64 10.73
C PHE A 90 -4.64 -2.92 11.56
N MET A 91 -3.51 -3.57 11.75
CA MET A 91 -3.42 -4.80 12.53
C MET A 91 -3.62 -4.55 14.03
N GLU A 92 -3.08 -3.46 14.56
CA GLU A 92 -3.28 -3.07 15.97
C GLU A 92 -4.75 -2.79 16.26
N ASP A 93 -5.48 -2.29 15.27
CA ASP A 93 -6.91 -2.00 15.40
C ASP A 93 -7.78 -3.25 15.19
N GLY A 94 -7.19 -4.43 15.07
CA GLY A 94 -7.91 -5.69 14.98
C GLY A 94 -7.97 -6.33 13.60
N GLY A 95 -7.32 -5.74 12.62
CA GLY A 95 -7.24 -6.31 11.28
C GLY A 95 -6.22 -7.43 11.19
N GLN A 96 -6.35 -8.26 10.17
CA GLN A 96 -5.41 -9.32 9.85
C GLN A 96 -5.10 -9.30 8.37
N ILE A 97 -3.90 -9.73 8.00
CA ILE A 97 -3.47 -9.76 6.60
C ILE A 97 -3.03 -11.17 6.21
N PHE A 98 -3.28 -11.52 4.96
CA PHE A 98 -3.02 -12.85 4.41
C PHE A 98 -2.42 -12.73 3.02
N TRP A 99 -1.61 -13.73 2.64
CA TRP A 99 -1.16 -13.87 1.27
C TRP A 99 -2.37 -14.04 0.35
N ARG A 100 -2.31 -13.42 -0.80
CA ARG A 100 -3.43 -13.46 -1.76
C ARG A 100 -3.74 -14.87 -2.26
N ASP A 101 -2.73 -15.72 -2.33
CA ASP A 101 -2.89 -17.09 -2.82
C ASP A 101 -3.54 -18.02 -1.79
N GLY A 102 -3.86 -17.54 -0.60
CA GLY A 102 -4.48 -18.33 0.44
C GLY A 102 -3.51 -19.21 1.23
N SER A 103 -2.21 -19.05 1.04
CA SER A 103 -1.21 -19.90 1.70
C SER A 103 -1.10 -19.64 3.21
N GLY A 104 -1.78 -18.62 3.73
CA GLY A 104 -1.82 -18.40 5.17
C GLY A 104 -1.65 -16.94 5.55
N PRO A 105 -1.57 -16.69 6.87
CA PRO A 105 -1.38 -15.34 7.36
C PRO A 105 -0.04 -14.75 6.93
N LEU A 106 -0.03 -13.44 6.74
CA LEU A 106 1.11 -12.68 6.32
C LEU A 106 1.55 -11.82 7.51
N GLY A 107 2.81 -11.93 7.90
CA GLY A 107 3.36 -11.08 8.95
C GLY A 107 3.72 -9.71 8.39
N LEU A 108 3.76 -8.71 9.26
CA LEU A 108 4.12 -7.35 8.86
C LEU A 108 5.49 -7.30 8.18
N MET A 109 6.43 -8.09 8.67
CA MET A 109 7.78 -8.14 8.11
C MET A 109 7.84 -8.75 6.72
N ASP A 110 6.82 -9.51 6.33
CA ASP A 110 6.78 -10.17 5.02
C ASP A 110 6.26 -9.26 3.91
N LEU A 111 5.70 -8.09 4.28
CA LEU A 111 5.07 -7.20 3.31
C LEU A 111 6.02 -6.73 2.22
N PHE A 112 7.29 -6.62 2.54
CA PHE A 112 8.30 -6.08 1.61
C PHE A 112 9.45 -7.07 1.36
N SER A 113 9.19 -8.32 1.62
CA SER A 113 10.18 -9.37 1.36
C SER A 113 9.96 -10.02 -0.01
#